data_64ddd508dc657a07722c29b77f81338e
#
_entry.id   64ddd508dc657a07722c29b77f81338e
#
_cell.length_a   1.000
_cell.length_b   1.000
_cell.length_c   1.000
_cell.angle_alpha   90.00
_cell.angle_beta   90.00
_cell.angle_gamma   90.00
#
_symmetry.space_group_name_H-M   'P 1'
#
loop_
_entity.id
_entity.type
_entity.pdbx_description
1 polymer ?
#
loop_
_entity_poly.entity_id
_entity_poly.type
_entity_poly.pdbx_seq_one_letter_code
_entity_poly.pdbx_strand_id
1 'polypeptide(L)'
;MLRAFSTACVAFERGIKAIVLARDEDVAFQLKRECPTYLLVGETDGRPIEGFDFGNSPTELSSADIDGRVLIHKTTAGVPAALGALDYDRVFVTGLMTAKATASHVGQLGAVQYIPSDPLGDEDIACAEYMQGAIALDQVRDRVVASGAAQKFLRDEVPAFPRSDLEICLREAATRFAMEVRVGDSPIVEKVNL
;
A
#
# COMPACT_ATOMS: atom_id res chain seq x y z
N MET A 1 -5.86 -2.76 2.27
CA MET A 1 -5.89 -3.07 0.83
C MET A 1 -6.13 -1.85 -0.03
N LEU A 2 -7.14 -1.07 0.24
CA LEU A 2 -7.46 0.18 -0.47
C LEU A 2 -6.92 1.40 0.30
N ARG A 3 -5.92 2.10 -0.21
CA ARG A 3 -5.13 2.03 -1.47
C ARG A 3 -3.62 1.88 -1.19
N ALA A 4 -3.19 2.13 0.08
CA ALA A 4 -1.80 2.42 0.45
C ALA A 4 -0.77 1.49 -0.22
N PHE A 5 -0.90 0.19 -0.05
CA PHE A 5 0.12 -0.74 -0.56
C PHE A 5 -0.14 -1.24 -1.99
N SER A 6 -1.32 -0.98 -2.55
CA SER A 6 -1.51 -1.03 -4.01
C SER A 6 -0.78 0.14 -4.70
N THR A 7 -0.85 1.34 -4.12
CA THR A 7 -0.08 2.51 -4.58
C THR A 7 1.42 2.25 -4.49
N ALA A 8 1.89 1.67 -3.38
CA ALA A 8 3.29 1.26 -3.22
C ALA A 8 3.72 0.22 -4.28
N CYS A 9 2.86 -0.78 -4.56
CA CYS A 9 3.14 -1.78 -5.59
C CYS A 9 3.33 -1.14 -6.96
N VAL A 10 2.40 -0.28 -7.39
CA VAL A 10 2.52 0.45 -8.66
C VAL A 10 3.79 1.30 -8.70
N ALA A 11 4.14 1.96 -7.60
CA ALA A 11 5.36 2.74 -7.52
C ALA A 11 6.61 1.87 -7.75
N PHE A 12 6.68 0.67 -7.13
CA PHE A 12 7.78 -0.27 -7.38
C PHE A 12 7.79 -0.82 -8.82
N GLU A 13 6.62 -1.04 -9.43
CA GLU A 13 6.53 -1.41 -10.86
C GLU A 13 7.03 -0.27 -11.77
N ARG A 14 6.91 0.98 -11.33
CA ARG A 14 7.40 2.18 -12.01
C ARG A 14 8.86 2.52 -11.69
N GLY A 15 9.58 1.63 -11.01
CA GLY A 15 11.03 1.70 -10.84
C GLY A 15 11.52 2.52 -9.65
N ILE A 16 10.68 2.86 -8.67
CA ILE A 16 11.19 3.49 -7.44
C ILE A 16 12.18 2.58 -6.71
N LYS A 17 13.11 3.19 -5.97
CA LYS A 17 14.12 2.46 -5.19
C LYS A 17 13.61 2.00 -3.84
N ALA A 18 12.87 2.85 -3.15
CA ALA A 18 12.37 2.59 -1.80
C ALA A 18 11.23 3.55 -1.44
N ILE A 19 10.49 3.21 -0.38
CA ILE A 19 9.45 4.06 0.20
C ILE A 19 9.76 4.26 1.68
N VAL A 20 9.99 5.50 2.10
CA VAL A 20 10.11 5.88 3.51
C VAL A 20 8.70 6.06 4.08
N LEU A 21 8.40 5.42 5.21
CA LEU A 21 7.11 5.54 5.87
C LEU A 21 7.12 6.73 6.83
N ALA A 22 6.23 7.70 6.63
CA ALA A 22 6.06 8.85 7.49
C ALA A 22 4.78 8.71 8.34
N ARG A 23 4.91 8.79 9.67
CA ARG A 23 3.79 8.63 10.60
C ARG A 23 2.76 9.75 10.49
N ASP A 24 3.20 10.97 10.16
CA ASP A 24 2.39 12.17 10.02
C ASP A 24 2.96 13.12 8.95
N GLU A 25 2.26 14.22 8.69
CA GLU A 25 2.63 15.21 7.67
C GLU A 25 3.89 15.98 8.05
N ASP A 26 4.09 16.29 9.33
CA ASP A 26 5.26 17.04 9.82
C ASP A 26 6.53 16.25 9.57
N VAL A 27 6.52 14.94 9.87
CA VAL A 27 7.62 14.02 9.57
C VAL A 27 7.85 13.91 8.07
N ALA A 28 6.78 13.83 7.26
CA ALA A 28 6.92 13.77 5.80
C ALA A 28 7.59 15.02 5.24
N PHE A 29 7.16 16.21 5.67
CA PHE A 29 7.79 17.47 5.26
C PHE A 29 9.21 17.65 5.80
N GLN A 30 9.50 17.16 7.01
CA GLN A 30 10.86 17.16 7.54
C GLN A 30 11.78 16.32 6.64
N LEU A 31 11.41 15.07 6.35
CA LEU A 31 12.17 14.19 5.47
C LEU A 31 12.36 14.79 4.07
N LYS A 32 11.35 15.48 3.54
CA LYS A 32 11.47 16.19 2.24
C LYS A 32 12.49 17.33 2.31
N ARG A 33 12.56 18.07 3.42
CA ARG A 33 13.58 19.13 3.60
C ARG A 33 15.00 18.55 3.70
N GLU A 34 15.15 17.42 4.38
CA GLU A 34 16.43 16.71 4.51
C GLU A 34 16.87 16.04 3.22
N CYS A 35 15.91 15.51 2.45
CA CYS A 35 16.10 14.82 1.18
C CYS A 35 15.24 15.44 0.06
N PRO A 36 15.62 16.60 -0.49
CA PRO A 36 14.79 17.36 -1.45
C PRO A 36 14.43 16.60 -2.74
N THR A 37 15.20 15.58 -3.09
CA THR A 37 14.96 14.74 -4.28
C THR A 37 13.88 13.68 -4.06
N TYR A 38 13.50 13.39 -2.80
CA TYR A 38 12.42 12.44 -2.50
C TYR A 38 11.07 13.04 -2.89
N LEU A 39 10.10 12.19 -3.23
CA LEU A 39 8.76 12.60 -3.60
C LEU A 39 7.78 12.30 -2.47
N LEU A 40 6.95 13.28 -2.15
CA LEU A 40 5.89 13.16 -1.16
C LEU A 40 4.66 12.51 -1.82
N VAL A 41 4.21 11.40 -1.24
CA VAL A 41 3.02 10.66 -1.71
C VAL A 41 2.13 10.37 -0.52
N GLY A 42 0.82 10.60 -0.63
CA GLY A 42 -0.04 10.22 0.48
C GLY A 42 -1.38 10.92 0.54
N GLU A 43 -2.04 10.69 1.69
CA GLU A 43 -3.40 11.18 1.93
C GLU A 43 -3.67 11.38 3.42
N THR A 44 -4.64 12.24 3.70
CA THR A 44 -5.34 12.34 4.99
C THR A 44 -6.83 12.16 4.73
N ASP A 45 -7.45 11.17 5.39
CA ASP A 45 -8.86 10.78 5.20
C ASP A 45 -9.23 10.49 3.73
N GLY A 46 -8.27 9.92 3.00
CA GLY A 46 -8.38 9.57 1.58
C GLY A 46 -8.18 10.73 0.62
N ARG A 47 -7.95 11.96 1.09
CA ARG A 47 -7.77 13.16 0.27
C ARG A 47 -6.28 13.49 0.12
N PRO A 48 -5.83 13.97 -1.05
CA PRO A 48 -4.47 14.46 -1.23
C PRO A 48 -4.10 15.51 -0.19
N ILE A 49 -2.84 15.50 0.24
CA ILE A 49 -2.29 16.47 1.19
C ILE A 49 -1.73 17.65 0.40
N GLU A 50 -2.06 18.87 0.83
CA GLU A 50 -1.53 20.08 0.22
C GLU A 50 0.01 20.12 0.34
N GLY A 51 0.69 20.39 -0.76
CA GLY A 51 2.15 20.42 -0.82
C GLY A 51 2.80 19.04 -1.06
N PHE A 52 2.04 17.96 -1.17
CA PHE A 52 2.56 16.68 -1.62
C PHE A 52 2.67 16.63 -3.16
N ASP A 53 3.66 15.87 -3.65
CA ASP A 53 3.89 15.71 -5.09
C ASP A 53 2.77 14.86 -5.73
N PHE A 54 2.22 13.86 -5.01
CA PHE A 54 1.15 12.96 -5.45
C PHE A 54 0.20 12.60 -4.30
N GLY A 55 -1.04 12.29 -4.67
CA GLY A 55 -1.99 11.65 -3.77
C GLY A 55 -1.65 10.18 -3.50
N ASN A 56 -2.52 9.50 -2.73
CA ASN A 56 -2.42 8.05 -2.54
C ASN A 56 -3.21 7.30 -3.62
N SER A 57 -2.91 7.57 -4.90
CA SER A 57 -3.60 7.05 -6.07
C SER A 57 -2.68 6.17 -6.92
N PRO A 58 -2.94 4.84 -7.03
CA PRO A 58 -2.19 3.99 -7.93
C PRO A 58 -2.37 4.40 -9.40
N THR A 59 -3.52 4.95 -9.78
CA THR A 59 -3.76 5.48 -11.13
C THR A 59 -2.80 6.64 -11.44
N GLU A 60 -2.68 7.59 -10.51
CA GLU A 60 -1.81 8.75 -10.67
C GLU A 60 -0.35 8.31 -10.83
N LEU A 61 0.14 7.41 -9.95
CA LEU A 61 1.52 6.92 -10.04
C LEU A 61 1.79 6.05 -11.27
N SER A 62 0.77 5.41 -11.85
CA SER A 62 0.95 4.54 -13.02
C SER A 62 1.49 5.28 -14.24
N SER A 63 1.28 6.60 -14.35
CA SER A 63 1.75 7.46 -15.43
C SER A 63 2.85 8.45 -15.01
N ALA A 64 3.24 8.44 -13.72
CA ALA A 64 4.22 9.37 -13.18
C ALA A 64 5.66 9.02 -13.59
N ASP A 65 6.51 10.04 -13.76
CA ASP A 65 7.95 9.89 -13.96
C ASP A 65 8.66 9.82 -12.60
N ILE A 66 8.74 8.60 -12.06
CA ILE A 66 9.26 8.32 -10.72
C ILE A 66 10.39 7.29 -10.70
N ASP A 67 10.86 6.85 -11.88
CA ASP A 67 11.94 5.85 -11.97
C ASP A 67 13.20 6.32 -11.22
N GLY A 68 13.81 5.41 -10.49
CA GLY A 68 15.00 5.67 -9.68
C GLY A 68 14.80 6.58 -8.47
N ARG A 69 13.59 7.06 -8.19
CA ARG A 69 13.29 7.95 -7.06
C ARG A 69 13.04 7.17 -5.77
N VAL A 70 12.98 7.90 -4.66
CA VAL A 70 12.52 7.43 -3.36
C VAL A 70 11.25 8.19 -3.01
N LEU A 71 10.24 7.48 -2.49
CA LEU A 71 9.02 8.10 -2.03
C LEU A 71 9.02 8.26 -0.50
N ILE A 72 8.37 9.30 -0.02
CA ILE A 72 7.95 9.45 1.37
C ILE A 72 6.44 9.22 1.38
N HIS A 73 5.98 8.19 2.07
CA HIS A 73 4.58 7.77 2.04
C HIS A 73 3.90 7.96 3.39
N LYS A 74 2.85 8.76 3.41
CA LYS A 74 1.98 9.01 4.57
C LYS A 74 0.54 8.65 4.21
N THR A 75 -0.11 7.84 5.04
CA THR A 75 -1.54 7.50 4.88
C THR A 75 -2.26 7.46 6.21
N THR A 76 -3.59 7.52 6.18
CA THR A 76 -4.42 7.49 7.38
C THR A 76 -4.45 6.12 8.06
N ALA A 77 -4.40 5.01 7.30
CA ALA A 77 -4.56 3.66 7.84
C ALA A 77 -3.35 2.75 7.57
N GLY A 78 -2.95 2.55 6.32
CA GLY A 78 -1.95 1.54 5.95
C GLY A 78 -0.56 1.79 6.55
N VAL A 79 -0.05 3.03 6.47
CA VAL A 79 1.24 3.39 7.06
C VAL A 79 1.24 3.26 8.58
N PRO A 80 0.25 3.80 9.34
CA PRO A 80 0.17 3.57 10.77
C PRO A 80 0.11 2.08 11.16
N ALA A 81 -0.63 1.26 10.43
CA ALA A 81 -0.68 -0.19 10.69
C ALA A 81 0.70 -0.85 10.50
N ALA A 82 1.42 -0.50 9.43
CA ALA A 82 2.77 -1.00 9.20
C ALA A 82 3.75 -0.55 10.30
N LEU A 83 3.69 0.71 10.71
CA LEU A 83 4.52 1.24 11.80
C LEU A 83 4.19 0.61 13.16
N GLY A 84 2.91 0.29 13.41
CA GLY A 84 2.47 -0.40 14.62
C GLY A 84 2.88 -1.87 14.69
N ALA A 85 3.35 -2.44 13.59
CA ALA A 85 3.79 -3.84 13.51
C ALA A 85 5.32 -4.01 13.62
N LEU A 86 6.09 -2.95 13.86
CA LEU A 86 7.57 -3.01 13.82
C LEU A 86 8.21 -3.83 14.96
N ASP A 87 7.45 -4.23 15.96
CA ASP A 87 7.93 -5.12 17.03
C ASP A 87 7.99 -6.60 16.60
N TYR A 88 7.43 -6.96 15.44
CA TYR A 88 7.57 -8.30 14.87
C TYR A 88 8.94 -8.48 14.19
N ASP A 89 9.44 -9.73 14.15
CA ASP A 89 10.73 -10.07 13.56
C ASP A 89 10.88 -9.58 12.10
N ARG A 90 9.80 -9.71 11.34
CA ARG A 90 9.73 -9.24 9.95
C ARG A 90 8.34 -8.73 9.63
N VAL A 91 8.26 -7.62 8.92
CA VAL A 91 7.00 -6.98 8.52
C VAL A 91 6.93 -6.88 7.01
N PHE A 92 5.86 -7.41 6.43
CA PHE A 92 5.57 -7.29 5.01
C PHE A 92 4.27 -6.51 4.83
N VAL A 93 4.28 -5.58 3.89
CA VAL A 93 3.09 -4.82 3.51
C VAL A 93 2.58 -5.30 2.17
N THR A 94 1.26 -5.41 2.03
CA THR A 94 0.66 -5.99 0.83
C THR A 94 -0.72 -5.40 0.53
N GLY A 95 -1.13 -5.54 -0.69
CA GLY A 95 -2.48 -5.44 -1.19
C GLY A 95 -2.76 -6.62 -2.11
N LEU A 96 -3.93 -6.68 -2.76
CA LEU A 96 -4.28 -7.80 -3.62
C LEU A 96 -3.28 -8.00 -4.77
N MET A 97 -2.69 -6.92 -5.27
CA MET A 97 -1.69 -6.95 -6.35
C MET A 97 -0.46 -7.80 -6.02
N THR A 98 0.00 -7.80 -4.77
CA THR A 98 1.18 -8.56 -4.30
C THR A 98 0.82 -9.73 -3.40
N ALA A 99 -0.46 -9.97 -3.13
CA ALA A 99 -0.96 -10.94 -2.15
C ALA A 99 -0.37 -12.34 -2.36
N LYS A 100 -0.43 -12.85 -3.58
CA LYS A 100 0.04 -14.21 -3.91
C LYS A 100 1.55 -14.36 -3.77
N ALA A 101 2.30 -13.39 -4.29
CA ALA A 101 3.76 -13.36 -4.18
C ALA A 101 4.18 -13.25 -2.70
N THR A 102 3.56 -12.35 -1.95
CA THR A 102 3.82 -12.17 -0.52
C THR A 102 3.48 -13.44 0.26
N ALA A 103 2.30 -14.03 0.06
CA ALA A 103 1.88 -15.26 0.74
C ALA A 103 2.85 -16.43 0.51
N SER A 104 3.28 -16.62 -0.75
CA SER A 104 4.27 -17.65 -1.10
C SER A 104 5.61 -17.43 -0.41
N HIS A 105 6.05 -16.18 -0.30
CA HIS A 105 7.32 -15.84 0.34
C HIS A 105 7.25 -16.01 1.86
N VAL A 106 6.28 -15.37 2.53
CA VAL A 106 6.18 -15.39 3.99
C VAL A 106 5.86 -16.79 4.53
N GLY A 107 5.12 -17.62 3.78
CA GLY A 107 4.84 -19.00 4.15
C GLY A 107 6.08 -19.89 4.30
N GLN A 108 7.23 -19.47 3.73
CA GLN A 108 8.53 -20.16 3.88
C GLN A 108 9.32 -19.67 5.11
N LEU A 109 8.88 -18.59 5.76
CA LEU A 109 9.62 -17.95 6.84
C LEU A 109 9.18 -18.41 8.23
N GLY A 110 8.04 -19.10 8.35
CA GLY A 110 7.51 -19.59 9.62
C GLY A 110 6.07 -19.19 9.89
N ALA A 111 5.73 -18.91 11.15
CA ALA A 111 4.39 -18.47 11.53
C ALA A 111 4.10 -17.07 11.00
N VAL A 112 2.91 -16.91 10.40
CA VAL A 112 2.49 -15.64 9.79
C VAL A 112 1.27 -15.11 10.52
N GLN A 113 1.35 -13.85 10.94
CA GLN A 113 0.20 -13.10 11.45
C GLN A 113 -0.25 -12.09 10.39
N TYR A 114 -1.53 -12.10 10.06
CA TYR A 114 -2.14 -11.13 9.16
C TYR A 114 -2.78 -10.01 9.97
N ILE A 115 -2.41 -8.77 9.69
CA ILE A 115 -2.87 -7.58 10.41
C ILE A 115 -3.61 -6.68 9.42
N PRO A 116 -4.95 -6.58 9.48
CA PRO A 116 -5.70 -5.63 8.69
C PRO A 116 -5.40 -4.20 9.13
N SER A 117 -5.33 -3.26 8.19
CA SER A 117 -5.09 -1.84 8.51
C SER A 117 -6.30 -1.17 9.17
N ASP A 118 -7.49 -1.71 8.92
CA ASP A 118 -8.73 -1.43 9.64
C ASP A 118 -9.29 -2.77 10.16
N PRO A 119 -9.43 -2.97 11.49
CA PRO A 119 -9.99 -4.19 12.06
C PRO A 119 -11.42 -4.52 11.60
N LEU A 120 -12.16 -3.53 11.13
CA LEU A 120 -13.51 -3.67 10.57
C LEU A 120 -13.53 -3.64 9.04
N GLY A 121 -12.36 -3.48 8.40
CA GLY A 121 -12.19 -3.42 6.95
C GLY A 121 -12.32 -4.79 6.29
N ASP A 122 -13.51 -5.10 5.77
CA ASP A 122 -13.78 -6.40 5.12
C ASP A 122 -12.88 -6.66 3.93
N GLU A 123 -12.42 -5.61 3.24
CA GLU A 123 -11.47 -5.72 2.12
C GLU A 123 -10.08 -6.22 2.55
N ASP A 124 -9.60 -5.80 3.73
CA ASP A 124 -8.33 -6.26 4.27
C ASP A 124 -8.44 -7.70 4.77
N ILE A 125 -9.56 -8.03 5.44
CA ILE A 125 -9.86 -9.40 5.91
C ILE A 125 -9.97 -10.36 4.72
N ALA A 126 -10.71 -9.99 3.68
CA ALA A 126 -10.84 -10.80 2.47
C ALA A 126 -9.49 -11.06 1.79
N CYS A 127 -8.62 -10.04 1.73
CA CYS A 127 -7.27 -10.20 1.20
C CYS A 127 -6.44 -11.17 2.04
N ALA A 128 -6.53 -11.10 3.38
CA ALA A 128 -5.83 -12.01 4.29
C ALA A 128 -6.33 -13.46 4.15
N GLU A 129 -7.64 -13.69 4.06
CA GLU A 129 -8.23 -15.01 3.83
C GLU A 129 -7.81 -15.60 2.48
N TYR A 130 -7.71 -14.76 1.44
CA TYR A 130 -7.19 -15.18 0.15
C TYR A 130 -5.72 -15.61 0.25
N MET A 131 -4.88 -14.85 0.93
CA MET A 131 -3.47 -15.19 1.16
C MET A 131 -3.30 -16.50 1.92
N GLN A 132 -4.25 -16.84 2.79
CA GLN A 132 -4.31 -18.10 3.52
C GLN A 132 -4.88 -19.27 2.68
N GLY A 133 -5.37 -19.00 1.48
CA GLY A 133 -6.04 -20.00 0.62
C GLY A 133 -7.45 -20.38 1.09
N ALA A 134 -8.07 -19.59 1.98
CA ALA A 134 -9.39 -19.85 2.52
C ALA A 134 -10.52 -19.47 1.55
N ILE A 135 -10.30 -18.47 0.70
CA ILE A 135 -11.26 -18.01 -0.32
C ILE A 135 -10.58 -17.83 -1.68
N ALA A 136 -11.37 -17.88 -2.75
CA ALA A 136 -10.90 -17.64 -4.12
C ALA A 136 -10.83 -16.14 -4.45
N LEU A 137 -10.06 -15.79 -5.48
CA LEU A 137 -9.86 -14.41 -5.94
C LEU A 137 -11.18 -13.68 -6.24
N ASP A 138 -12.12 -14.34 -6.87
CA ASP A 138 -13.41 -13.71 -7.22
C ASP A 138 -14.22 -13.37 -5.96
N GLN A 139 -14.17 -14.23 -4.92
CA GLN A 139 -14.79 -13.95 -3.62
C GLN A 139 -14.15 -12.73 -2.94
N VAL A 140 -12.83 -12.55 -3.07
CA VAL A 140 -12.16 -11.33 -2.59
C VAL A 140 -12.71 -10.10 -3.30
N ARG A 141 -12.75 -10.15 -4.63
CA ARG A 141 -13.25 -9.04 -5.46
C ARG A 141 -14.66 -8.64 -5.10
N ASP A 142 -15.56 -9.62 -4.95
CA ASP A 142 -16.95 -9.39 -4.58
C ASP A 142 -17.06 -8.71 -3.21
N ARG A 143 -16.30 -9.19 -2.21
CA ARG A 143 -16.30 -8.61 -0.86
C ARG A 143 -15.70 -7.21 -0.86
N VAL A 144 -14.60 -6.98 -1.59
CA VAL A 144 -14.00 -5.65 -1.72
C VAL A 144 -14.99 -4.66 -2.35
N VAL A 145 -15.63 -5.04 -3.45
CA VAL A 145 -16.63 -4.19 -4.12
C VAL A 145 -17.83 -3.89 -3.20
N ALA A 146 -18.25 -4.85 -2.37
CA ALA A 146 -19.32 -4.67 -1.40
C ALA A 146 -18.90 -3.85 -0.16
N SER A 147 -17.61 -3.69 0.10
CA SER A 147 -17.10 -2.99 1.30
C SER A 147 -17.45 -1.50 1.31
N GLY A 148 -17.61 -0.93 2.50
CA GLY A 148 -17.81 0.51 2.68
C GLY A 148 -16.64 1.34 2.12
N ALA A 149 -15.43 0.81 2.18
CA ALA A 149 -14.24 1.45 1.65
C ALA A 149 -14.27 1.63 0.12
N ALA A 150 -14.86 0.67 -0.63
CA ALA A 150 -14.94 0.71 -2.08
C ALA A 150 -16.05 1.67 -2.58
N GLN A 151 -17.10 1.90 -1.80
CA GLN A 151 -18.27 2.67 -2.25
C GLN A 151 -17.92 4.09 -2.71
N LYS A 152 -16.94 4.75 -2.08
CA LYS A 152 -16.50 6.09 -2.49
C LYS A 152 -15.84 6.13 -3.88
N PHE A 153 -15.23 5.01 -4.30
CA PHE A 153 -14.64 4.87 -5.64
C PHE A 153 -15.69 4.50 -6.69
N LEU A 154 -16.71 3.72 -6.30
CA LEU A 154 -17.78 3.31 -7.20
C LEU A 154 -18.71 4.46 -7.58
N ARG A 155 -18.91 5.42 -6.67
CA ARG A 155 -19.70 6.61 -6.96
C ARG A 155 -19.04 7.55 -7.95
N ASP A 156 -17.69 7.56 -8.00
CA ASP A 156 -16.88 8.39 -8.88
C ASP A 156 -17.24 9.89 -8.86
N GLU A 157 -17.70 10.38 -7.71
CA GLU A 157 -18.22 11.74 -7.52
C GLU A 157 -17.11 12.72 -7.10
N VAL A 158 -16.01 12.18 -6.56
CA VAL A 158 -14.93 12.98 -5.97
C VAL A 158 -13.60 12.65 -6.64
N PRO A 159 -12.89 13.61 -7.22
CA PRO A 159 -11.61 13.36 -7.92
C PRO A 159 -10.56 12.60 -7.10
N ALA A 160 -10.60 12.73 -5.76
CA ALA A 160 -9.70 12.01 -4.87
C ALA A 160 -9.95 10.49 -4.81
N PHE A 161 -11.07 10.00 -5.33
CA PHE A 161 -11.48 8.60 -5.33
C PHE A 161 -11.86 8.10 -6.73
N PRO A 162 -10.97 8.15 -7.72
CA PRO A 162 -11.29 7.74 -9.07
C PRO A 162 -11.56 6.22 -9.09
N ARG A 163 -12.54 5.80 -9.88
CA ARG A 163 -12.91 4.37 -10.05
C ARG A 163 -11.73 3.53 -10.53
N SER A 164 -10.83 4.10 -11.34
CA SER A 164 -9.63 3.44 -11.82
C SER A 164 -8.67 2.99 -10.69
N ASP A 165 -8.66 3.68 -9.55
CA ASP A 165 -7.89 3.22 -8.39
C ASP A 165 -8.41 1.90 -7.85
N LEU A 166 -9.74 1.75 -7.74
CA LEU A 166 -10.36 0.49 -7.32
C LEU A 166 -10.06 -0.62 -8.32
N GLU A 167 -10.16 -0.34 -9.61
CA GLU A 167 -9.87 -1.30 -10.69
C GLU A 167 -8.43 -1.81 -10.62
N ILE A 168 -7.46 -0.94 -10.33
CA ILE A 168 -6.05 -1.33 -10.11
C ILE A 168 -5.93 -2.16 -8.84
N CYS A 169 -6.52 -1.74 -7.73
CA CYS A 169 -6.44 -2.45 -6.46
C CYS A 169 -7.06 -3.85 -6.50
N LEU A 170 -8.02 -4.11 -7.40
CA LEU A 170 -8.64 -5.42 -7.61
C LEU A 170 -7.86 -6.35 -8.54
N ARG A 171 -6.74 -5.91 -9.10
CA ARG A 171 -5.87 -6.77 -9.92
C ARG A 171 -5.08 -7.71 -9.03
N GLU A 172 -4.99 -8.96 -9.42
CA GLU A 172 -3.90 -9.82 -9.02
C GLU A 172 -2.78 -9.62 -10.05
N ALA A 173 -1.72 -8.93 -9.65
CA ALA A 173 -0.61 -8.74 -10.55
C ALA A 173 0.30 -9.98 -10.56
N ALA A 174 0.94 -10.26 -11.69
CA ALA A 174 1.97 -11.29 -11.80
C ALA A 174 3.31 -10.76 -11.22
N THR A 175 3.24 -10.11 -10.05
CA THR A 175 4.44 -9.58 -9.38
C THR A 175 5.35 -10.72 -8.94
N ARG A 176 6.66 -10.50 -9.06
CA ARG A 176 7.70 -11.40 -8.57
C ARG A 176 8.47 -10.75 -7.41
N PHE A 177 7.77 -9.99 -6.60
CA PHE A 177 8.35 -9.37 -5.42
C PHE A 177 7.34 -9.27 -4.28
N ALA A 178 7.85 -9.27 -3.06
CA ALA A 178 7.15 -8.84 -1.85
C ALA A 178 7.69 -7.47 -1.42
N MET A 179 6.95 -6.79 -0.54
CA MET A 179 7.35 -5.49 0.02
C MET A 179 7.63 -5.66 1.51
N GLU A 180 8.90 -5.58 1.90
CA GLU A 180 9.33 -5.74 3.30
C GLU A 180 9.63 -4.39 3.93
N VAL A 181 9.21 -4.20 5.17
CA VAL A 181 9.54 -3.01 5.96
C VAL A 181 10.86 -3.26 6.69
N ARG A 182 11.85 -2.44 6.42
CA ARG A 182 13.11 -2.41 7.17
C ARG A 182 12.99 -1.41 8.31
N VAL A 183 13.29 -1.88 9.51
CA VAL A 183 13.29 -1.06 10.72
C VAL A 183 14.55 -0.16 10.73
N GLY A 184 14.38 1.08 11.14
CA GLY A 184 15.45 2.09 11.26
C GLY A 184 14.87 3.38 11.83
N ASP A 185 15.69 4.44 11.90
CA ASP A 185 15.25 5.78 12.35
C ASP A 185 14.05 6.29 11.51
N SER A 186 14.06 5.95 10.24
CA SER A 186 12.93 6.13 9.32
C SER A 186 12.65 4.78 8.67
N PRO A 187 11.56 4.07 9.03
CA PRO A 187 11.23 2.78 8.44
C PRO A 187 11.03 2.86 6.92
N ILE A 188 11.61 1.91 6.20
CA ILE A 188 11.66 1.91 4.74
C ILE A 188 11.02 0.63 4.21
N VAL A 189 10.13 0.76 3.23
CA VAL A 189 9.66 -0.37 2.44
C VAL A 189 10.61 -0.60 1.28
N GLU A 190 11.08 -1.82 1.16
CA GLU A 190 11.94 -2.28 0.06
C GLU A 190 11.29 -3.44 -0.71
N LYS A 191 11.67 -3.55 -1.98
CA LYS A 191 11.26 -4.67 -2.82
C LYS A 191 12.16 -5.87 -2.58
N VAL A 192 11.58 -7.00 -2.18
CA VAL A 192 12.24 -8.30 -2.07
C VAL A 192 11.88 -9.12 -3.32
N ASN A 193 12.83 -9.34 -4.22
CA ASN A 193 12.61 -10.17 -5.40
C ASN A 193 12.48 -11.65 -5.02
N LEU A 194 11.57 -12.37 -5.69
CA LEU A 194 11.20 -13.77 -5.43
C LEU A 194 11.55 -14.69 -6.59
#